data_fbcc2a33e029c60e9ba4866a86e5d2bb
#
_entry.id   fbcc2a33e029c60e9ba4866a86e5d2bb
#
_cell.length_a   1.000
_cell.length_b   1.000
_cell.length_c   1.000
_cell.angle_alpha   90.00
_cell.angle_beta   90.00
_cell.angle_gamma   90.00
#
_symmetry.space_group_name_H-M   'P 1'
#
loop_
_entity.id
_entity.type
_entity.pdbx_description
1 polymer ?
#
loop_
_entity_poly.entity_id
_entity_poly.type
_entity_poly.pdbx_seq_one_letter_code
_entity_poly.pdbx_strand_id
1 'polypeptide(L)'
;MQKFEPKSIRTQVAMEIENRIFSGDLKVGERLPSERELAHELGVSRSLVNLAILDLESIGFLKTIPRQGTFVADYKNEGTPQMLLSLMVNGVSNNTAVELFTSLMETRILLENECAKRAAENATDSDLELLSNLLEQMRAAKEPAQFSEANFRFHRALMSASGNIVYAMIFQSFELVIRYYVSKYFTSTSRMRVSVSQHENLLKALVEHDASKASEAVQIIMHEGITRLNELFGKKRTQRS
;
A
#
# COMPACT_ATOMS: atom_id res chain seq x y z
N MET A 1 15.36 19.47 -1.48
CA MET A 1 16.18 18.34 -1.02
C MET A 1 15.48 17.72 0.17
N GLN A 2 14.86 16.54 0.00
CA GLN A 2 14.33 15.78 1.12
C GLN A 2 15.50 15.24 1.95
N LYS A 3 15.68 15.73 3.18
CA LYS A 3 16.63 15.14 4.12
C LYS A 3 16.08 13.76 4.50
N PHE A 4 16.72 12.71 4.05
CA PHE A 4 16.50 11.37 4.58
C PHE A 4 17.02 11.38 6.03
N GLU A 5 16.13 11.21 7.00
CA GLU A 5 16.59 10.91 8.35
C GLU A 5 17.32 9.56 8.33
N PRO A 6 18.49 9.45 8.98
CA PRO A 6 19.20 8.19 9.04
C PRO A 6 18.29 7.16 9.70
N LYS A 7 18.02 6.03 9.02
CA LYS A 7 17.24 4.92 9.58
C LYS A 7 17.86 4.51 10.91
N SER A 8 17.04 4.33 11.93
CA SER A 8 17.53 3.86 13.24
C SER A 8 18.28 2.54 13.08
N ILE A 9 19.27 2.26 13.96
CA ILE A 9 20.00 0.98 13.95
C ILE A 9 19.02 -0.20 14.07
N ARG A 10 17.96 -0.06 14.89
CA ARG A 10 16.87 -1.04 14.99
C ARG A 10 16.23 -1.34 13.63
N THR A 11 15.89 -0.31 12.87
CA THR A 11 15.31 -0.46 11.53
C THR A 11 16.30 -1.11 10.56
N GLN A 12 17.57 -0.80 10.65
CA GLN A 12 18.61 -1.42 9.81
C GLN A 12 18.76 -2.92 10.10
N VAL A 13 18.72 -3.32 11.37
CA VAL A 13 18.74 -4.74 11.78
C VAL A 13 17.50 -5.48 11.26
N ALA A 14 16.30 -4.90 11.39
CA ALA A 14 15.07 -5.49 10.86
C ALA A 14 15.16 -5.68 9.33
N MET A 15 15.62 -4.66 8.61
CA MET A 15 15.80 -4.73 7.15
C MET A 15 16.83 -5.77 6.73
N GLU A 16 17.90 -5.97 7.48
CA GLU A 16 18.89 -7.00 7.18
C GLU A 16 18.28 -8.41 7.30
N ILE A 17 17.48 -8.65 8.35
CA ILE A 17 16.76 -9.93 8.51
C ILE A 17 15.75 -10.11 7.37
N GLU A 18 14.97 -9.08 7.03
CA GLU A 18 14.05 -9.11 5.88
C GLU A 18 14.79 -9.45 4.58
N ASN A 19 15.93 -8.83 4.32
CA ASN A 19 16.74 -9.10 3.13
C ASN A 19 17.16 -10.57 3.04
N ARG A 20 17.57 -11.19 4.16
CA ARG A 20 17.93 -12.61 4.22
C ARG A 20 16.72 -13.53 3.96
N ILE A 21 15.53 -13.14 4.43
CA ILE A 21 14.30 -13.87 4.12
C ILE A 21 13.98 -13.76 2.63
N PHE A 22 14.14 -12.57 2.06
CA PHE A 22 13.81 -12.32 0.66
C PHE A 22 14.84 -12.87 -0.33
N SER A 23 16.12 -12.91 0.02
CA SER A 23 17.15 -13.56 -0.79
C SER A 23 17.02 -15.10 -0.78
N GLY A 24 16.30 -15.65 0.22
CA GLY A 24 16.19 -17.07 0.45
C GLY A 24 17.32 -17.65 1.32
N ASP A 25 18.17 -16.78 1.88
CA ASP A 25 19.20 -17.18 2.86
C ASP A 25 18.55 -17.66 4.17
N LEU A 26 17.37 -17.14 4.50
CA LEU A 26 16.47 -17.63 5.55
C LEU A 26 15.16 -18.10 4.93
N LYS A 27 14.87 -19.39 5.00
CA LYS A 27 13.67 -19.98 4.38
C LYS A 27 12.49 -20.00 5.34
N VAL A 28 11.28 -20.01 4.78
CA VAL A 28 10.04 -20.21 5.56
C VAL A 28 10.18 -21.46 6.42
N GLY A 29 9.85 -21.34 7.71
CA GLY A 29 9.98 -22.40 8.71
C GLY A 29 11.40 -22.58 9.25
N GLU A 30 12.41 -21.89 8.73
CA GLU A 30 13.77 -21.97 9.21
C GLU A 30 13.94 -21.16 10.51
N ARG A 31 14.75 -21.71 11.41
CA ARG A 31 15.07 -21.05 12.68
C ARG A 31 16.14 -20.00 12.47
N LEU A 32 15.91 -18.78 12.98
CA LEU A 32 16.90 -17.72 13.01
C LEU A 32 18.09 -18.09 13.91
N PRO A 33 19.30 -17.59 13.63
CA PRO A 33 20.38 -17.55 14.61
C PRO A 33 19.88 -16.89 15.91
N SER A 34 20.46 -17.27 17.03
CA SER A 34 20.08 -16.69 18.32
C SER A 34 20.34 -15.18 18.34
N GLU A 35 19.59 -14.45 19.17
CA GLU A 35 19.83 -12.99 19.36
C GLU A 35 21.30 -12.66 19.66
N ARG A 36 22.02 -13.55 20.36
CA ARG A 36 23.44 -13.38 20.68
C ARG A 36 24.31 -13.49 19.43
N GLU A 37 24.03 -14.48 18.59
CA GLU A 37 24.74 -14.71 17.34
C GLU A 37 24.50 -13.57 16.36
N LEU A 38 23.23 -13.17 16.16
CA LEU A 38 22.89 -12.01 15.33
C LEU A 38 23.50 -10.72 15.83
N ALA A 39 23.51 -10.47 17.14
CA ALA A 39 24.13 -9.29 17.74
C ALA A 39 25.63 -9.24 17.47
N HIS A 40 26.31 -10.38 17.59
CA HIS A 40 27.73 -10.49 17.29
C HIS A 40 28.02 -10.29 15.80
N GLU A 41 27.25 -10.93 14.95
CA GLU A 41 27.40 -10.85 13.49
C GLU A 41 27.18 -9.43 12.95
N LEU A 42 26.12 -8.77 13.45
CA LEU A 42 25.75 -7.42 12.99
C LEU A 42 26.46 -6.27 13.74
N GLY A 43 27.28 -6.59 14.74
CA GLY A 43 28.01 -5.59 15.52
C GLY A 43 27.11 -4.66 16.35
N VAL A 44 25.97 -5.15 16.83
CA VAL A 44 24.97 -4.39 17.58
C VAL A 44 24.68 -4.99 18.94
N SER A 45 23.93 -4.29 19.80
CA SER A 45 23.52 -4.85 21.09
C SER A 45 22.43 -5.91 20.92
N ARG A 46 22.42 -6.91 21.79
CA ARG A 46 21.37 -7.94 21.84
C ARG A 46 19.98 -7.34 22.02
N SER A 47 19.84 -6.27 22.78
CA SER A 47 18.57 -5.58 22.97
C SER A 47 18.03 -5.00 21.66
N LEU A 48 18.87 -4.46 20.78
CA LEU A 48 18.47 -3.95 19.47
C LEU A 48 18.01 -5.08 18.55
N VAL A 49 18.67 -6.24 18.56
CA VAL A 49 18.24 -7.41 17.81
C VAL A 49 16.87 -7.90 18.31
N ASN A 50 16.67 -8.00 19.62
CA ASN A 50 15.38 -8.39 20.19
C ASN A 50 14.27 -7.45 19.77
N LEU A 51 14.48 -6.11 19.82
CA LEU A 51 13.51 -5.15 19.37
C LEU A 51 13.19 -5.27 17.87
N ALA A 52 14.20 -5.53 17.04
CA ALA A 52 13.99 -5.76 15.60
C ALA A 52 13.20 -7.06 15.34
N ILE A 53 13.46 -8.14 16.08
CA ILE A 53 12.71 -9.39 16.02
C ILE A 53 11.24 -9.14 16.40
N LEU A 54 10.96 -8.41 17.48
CA LEU A 54 9.61 -8.07 17.88
C LEU A 54 8.86 -7.25 16.81
N ASP A 55 9.54 -6.32 16.12
CA ASP A 55 8.96 -5.59 15.01
C ASP A 55 8.57 -6.55 13.87
N LEU A 56 9.50 -7.43 13.47
CA LEU A 56 9.27 -8.39 12.38
C LEU A 56 8.19 -9.42 12.74
N GLU A 57 8.09 -9.79 14.01
CA GLU A 57 7.03 -10.65 14.51
C GLU A 57 5.67 -9.94 14.47
N SER A 58 5.62 -8.65 14.87
CA SER A 58 4.37 -7.87 14.85
C SER A 58 3.78 -7.69 13.45
N ILE A 59 4.61 -7.68 12.41
CA ILE A 59 4.16 -7.59 11.01
C ILE A 59 4.03 -8.96 10.34
N GLY A 60 4.44 -10.05 11.00
CA GLY A 60 4.20 -11.42 10.56
C GLY A 60 5.34 -12.09 9.78
N PHE A 61 6.55 -11.49 9.72
CA PHE A 61 7.71 -12.15 9.09
C PHE A 61 8.32 -13.24 9.95
N LEU A 62 8.22 -13.08 11.26
CA LEU A 62 8.80 -13.99 12.23
C LEU A 62 7.74 -14.51 13.21
N LYS A 63 8.03 -15.66 13.80
CA LYS A 63 7.21 -16.27 14.85
C LYS A 63 8.11 -16.83 15.94
N THR A 64 7.98 -16.33 17.15
CA THR A 64 8.72 -16.85 18.30
C THR A 64 7.97 -17.97 18.98
N ILE A 65 8.61 -19.14 19.10
CA ILE A 65 8.08 -20.29 19.82
C ILE A 65 8.84 -20.42 21.15
N PRO A 66 8.16 -20.32 22.30
CA PRO A 66 8.81 -20.38 23.60
C PRO A 66 9.73 -21.62 23.73
N ARG A 67 10.94 -21.38 24.20
CA ARG A 67 12.00 -22.41 24.40
C ARG A 67 12.55 -23.06 23.12
N GLN A 68 11.98 -22.78 21.95
CA GLN A 68 12.46 -23.32 20.68
C GLN A 68 13.24 -22.30 19.87
N GLY A 69 12.87 -21.02 19.94
CA GLY A 69 13.52 -19.91 19.24
C GLY A 69 12.58 -19.16 18.31
N THR A 70 13.16 -18.31 17.47
CA THR A 70 12.46 -17.51 16.47
C THR A 70 12.60 -18.17 15.10
N PHE A 71 11.52 -18.24 14.35
CA PHE A 71 11.43 -18.90 13.05
C PHE A 71 10.88 -17.93 12.01
N VAL A 72 11.25 -18.12 10.73
CA VAL A 72 10.60 -17.42 9.62
C VAL A 72 9.18 -17.92 9.48
N ALA A 73 8.21 -17.00 9.55
CA ALA A 73 6.79 -17.33 9.41
C ALA A 73 6.42 -17.67 7.97
N ASP A 74 5.31 -18.37 7.77
CA ASP A 74 4.74 -18.59 6.43
C ASP A 74 3.98 -17.33 5.97
N TYR A 75 4.76 -16.30 5.64
CA TYR A 75 4.25 -14.99 5.27
C TYR A 75 3.41 -15.00 3.98
N LYS A 76 3.45 -16.06 3.18
CA LYS A 76 2.61 -16.19 2.00
C LYS A 76 1.18 -16.57 2.35
N ASN A 77 0.99 -17.36 3.40
CA ASN A 77 -0.31 -17.85 3.86
C ASN A 77 -0.81 -17.12 5.11
N GLU A 78 0.09 -16.60 5.96
CA GLU A 78 -0.24 -15.96 7.25
C GLU A 78 0.06 -14.44 7.24
N GLY A 79 0.38 -13.86 6.07
CA GLY A 79 0.81 -12.47 5.96
C GLY A 79 -0.26 -11.44 6.29
N THR A 80 0.18 -10.31 6.83
CA THR A 80 -0.68 -9.16 7.15
C THR A 80 -0.60 -8.08 6.08
N PRO A 81 -1.57 -7.16 5.96
CA PRO A 81 -1.48 -6.01 5.05
C PRO A 81 -0.23 -5.15 5.28
N GLN A 82 0.26 -5.05 6.53
CA GLN A 82 1.47 -4.31 6.87
C GLN A 82 2.72 -4.94 6.26
N MET A 83 2.75 -6.25 6.17
CA MET A 83 3.83 -6.99 5.51
C MET A 83 3.94 -6.65 4.02
N LEU A 84 2.81 -6.43 3.33
CA LEU A 84 2.81 -6.08 1.90
C LEU A 84 3.63 -4.83 1.62
N LEU A 85 3.59 -3.82 2.50
CA LEU A 85 4.41 -2.61 2.33
C LEU A 85 5.89 -2.96 2.38
N SER A 86 6.33 -3.77 3.34
CA SER A 86 7.73 -4.19 3.43
C SER A 86 8.17 -5.00 2.22
N LEU A 87 7.36 -5.96 1.79
CA LEU A 87 7.58 -6.72 0.57
C LEU A 87 7.72 -5.84 -0.67
N MET A 88 6.94 -4.78 -0.79
CA MET A 88 6.94 -3.89 -1.94
C MET A 88 8.05 -2.85 -1.92
N VAL A 89 8.46 -2.39 -0.74
CA VAL A 89 9.47 -1.32 -0.57
C VAL A 89 10.88 -1.86 -0.46
N ASN A 90 11.06 -2.91 0.32
CA ASN A 90 12.38 -3.44 0.70
C ASN A 90 12.67 -4.77 -0.02
N GLY A 91 11.63 -5.47 -0.41
CA GLY A 91 11.76 -6.86 -0.78
C GLY A 91 12.00 -7.04 -2.26
N VAL A 92 12.93 -7.87 -2.51
CA VAL A 92 12.85 -8.93 -3.49
C VAL A 92 12.89 -8.53 -4.95
N SER A 93 13.37 -9.44 -5.74
CA SER A 93 13.40 -9.32 -7.19
C SER A 93 12.21 -8.50 -7.71
N ASN A 94 12.45 -7.64 -8.68
CA ASN A 94 11.42 -6.80 -9.32
C ASN A 94 10.14 -7.57 -9.71
N ASN A 95 10.21 -8.90 -9.87
CA ASN A 95 9.07 -9.73 -10.25
C ASN A 95 8.04 -9.88 -9.12
N THR A 96 8.46 -10.19 -7.88
CA THR A 96 7.52 -10.34 -6.75
C THR A 96 6.83 -9.02 -6.40
N ALA A 97 7.56 -7.90 -6.46
CA ALA A 97 6.96 -6.59 -6.24
C ALA A 97 5.90 -6.24 -7.30
N VAL A 98 6.14 -6.61 -8.57
CA VAL A 98 5.17 -6.42 -9.67
C VAL A 98 3.95 -7.32 -9.48
N GLU A 99 4.14 -8.59 -9.12
CA GLU A 99 3.04 -9.52 -8.85
C GLU A 99 2.15 -9.05 -7.70
N LEU A 100 2.77 -8.66 -6.57
CA LEU A 100 2.04 -8.13 -5.41
C LEU A 100 1.30 -6.84 -5.75
N PHE A 101 1.93 -5.95 -6.52
CA PHE A 101 1.28 -4.74 -7.00
C PHE A 101 0.06 -5.06 -7.87
N THR A 102 0.20 -5.96 -8.84
CA THR A 102 -0.88 -6.36 -9.73
C THR A 102 -2.06 -6.93 -8.93
N SER A 103 -1.78 -7.87 -8.02
CA SER A 103 -2.80 -8.49 -7.17
C SER A 103 -3.49 -7.47 -6.24
N LEU A 104 -2.75 -6.50 -5.70
CA LEU A 104 -3.33 -5.42 -4.91
C LEU A 104 -4.26 -4.55 -5.76
N MET A 105 -3.86 -4.21 -6.97
CA MET A 105 -4.68 -3.38 -7.86
C MET A 105 -5.93 -4.10 -8.33
N GLU A 106 -5.85 -5.40 -8.61
CA GLU A 106 -7.04 -6.24 -8.89
C GLU A 106 -8.01 -6.25 -7.71
N THR A 107 -7.49 -6.39 -6.48
CA THR A 107 -8.30 -6.32 -5.26
C THR A 107 -8.96 -4.95 -5.11
N ARG A 108 -8.23 -3.86 -5.37
CA ARG A 108 -8.78 -2.51 -5.33
C ARG A 108 -9.87 -2.31 -6.38
N ILE A 109 -9.66 -2.75 -7.62
CA ILE A 109 -10.69 -2.66 -8.68
C ILE A 109 -11.97 -3.35 -8.22
N LEU A 110 -11.87 -4.57 -7.69
CA LEU A 110 -13.03 -5.32 -7.22
C LEU A 110 -13.79 -4.57 -6.13
N LEU A 111 -13.09 -4.11 -5.11
CA LEU A 111 -13.68 -3.42 -3.96
C LEU A 111 -14.24 -2.04 -4.34
N GLU A 112 -13.47 -1.24 -5.06
CA GLU A 112 -13.85 0.12 -5.39
C GLU A 112 -14.98 0.19 -6.41
N ASN A 113 -15.04 -0.76 -7.36
CA ASN A 113 -16.18 -0.89 -8.26
C ASN A 113 -17.50 -1.19 -7.51
N GLU A 114 -17.44 -2.15 -6.59
CA GLU A 114 -18.62 -2.48 -5.79
C GLU A 114 -19.01 -1.31 -4.89
N CYS A 115 -18.04 -0.65 -4.26
CA CYS A 115 -18.31 0.51 -3.45
C CYS A 115 -18.90 1.68 -4.25
N ALA A 116 -18.43 1.93 -5.47
CA ALA A 116 -18.98 3.00 -6.31
C ALA A 116 -20.44 2.74 -6.69
N LYS A 117 -20.80 1.50 -7.04
CA LYS A 117 -22.19 1.12 -7.31
C LYS A 117 -23.08 1.37 -6.09
N ARG A 118 -22.64 0.85 -4.95
CA ARG A 118 -23.38 1.00 -3.69
C ARG A 118 -23.46 2.46 -3.21
N ALA A 119 -22.39 3.24 -3.41
CA ALA A 119 -22.39 4.67 -3.09
C ALA A 119 -23.36 5.45 -3.98
N ALA A 120 -23.50 5.10 -5.26
CA ALA A 120 -24.52 5.69 -6.12
C ALA A 120 -25.95 5.41 -5.63
N GLU A 121 -26.16 4.27 -4.97
CA GLU A 121 -27.48 3.87 -4.43
C GLU A 121 -27.73 4.41 -3.02
N ASN A 122 -26.69 4.51 -2.17
CA ASN A 122 -26.84 4.67 -0.73
C ASN A 122 -26.16 5.92 -0.14
N ALA A 123 -25.34 6.65 -0.90
CA ALA A 123 -24.63 7.83 -0.37
C ALA A 123 -25.65 8.87 0.14
N THR A 124 -25.37 9.38 1.33
CA THR A 124 -26.12 10.49 1.88
C THR A 124 -25.65 11.82 1.28
N ASP A 125 -26.46 12.88 1.42
CA ASP A 125 -26.04 14.25 1.03
C ASP A 125 -24.72 14.65 1.70
N SER A 126 -24.50 14.25 2.96
CA SER A 126 -23.25 14.50 3.69
C SER A 126 -22.06 13.76 3.07
N ASP A 127 -22.25 12.53 2.56
CA ASP A 127 -21.19 11.78 1.88
C ASP A 127 -20.81 12.44 0.55
N LEU A 128 -21.83 12.89 -0.23
CA LEU A 128 -21.62 13.60 -1.50
C LEU A 128 -20.93 14.94 -1.26
N GLU A 129 -21.31 15.68 -0.23
CA GLU A 129 -20.65 16.93 0.18
C GLU A 129 -19.18 16.69 0.55
N LEU A 130 -18.89 15.64 1.34
CA LEU A 130 -17.51 15.27 1.71
C LEU A 130 -16.69 14.94 0.46
N LEU A 131 -17.22 14.14 -0.47
CA LEU A 131 -16.55 13.78 -1.72
C LEU A 131 -16.29 15.01 -2.59
N SER A 132 -17.27 15.91 -2.69
CA SER A 132 -17.13 17.19 -3.41
C SER A 132 -16.01 18.04 -2.80
N ASN A 133 -15.98 18.20 -1.48
CA ASN A 133 -14.94 18.96 -0.78
C ASN A 133 -13.54 18.35 -0.97
N LEU A 134 -13.43 17.03 -1.00
CA LEU A 134 -12.15 16.33 -1.26
C LEU A 134 -11.70 16.51 -2.70
N LEU A 135 -12.62 16.51 -3.66
CA LEU A 135 -12.33 16.81 -5.07
C LEU A 135 -11.83 18.26 -5.24
N GLU A 136 -12.42 19.23 -4.54
CA GLU A 136 -11.92 20.62 -4.54
C GLU A 136 -10.51 20.71 -3.93
N GLN A 137 -10.21 19.92 -2.87
CA GLN A 137 -8.85 19.84 -2.33
C GLN A 137 -7.86 19.27 -3.37
N MET A 138 -8.27 18.24 -4.14
CA MET A 138 -7.45 17.70 -5.23
C MET A 138 -7.22 18.78 -6.30
N ARG A 139 -8.24 19.53 -6.70
CA ARG A 139 -8.16 20.62 -7.70
C ARG A 139 -7.24 21.76 -7.24
N ALA A 140 -7.32 22.13 -5.97
CA ALA A 140 -6.52 23.21 -5.39
C ALA A 140 -5.08 22.82 -5.07
N ALA A 141 -4.75 21.51 -5.04
CA ALA A 141 -3.42 21.03 -4.69
C ALA A 141 -2.36 21.50 -5.70
N LYS A 142 -1.32 22.15 -5.19
CA LYS A 142 -0.18 22.62 -5.99
C LYS A 142 0.96 21.60 -5.99
N GLU A 143 1.08 20.83 -4.92
CA GLU A 143 2.14 19.87 -4.71
C GLU A 143 1.63 18.43 -4.82
N PRO A 144 2.40 17.51 -5.43
CA PRO A 144 2.03 16.10 -5.54
C PRO A 144 1.65 15.42 -4.21
N ALA A 145 2.31 15.80 -3.11
CA ALA A 145 2.01 15.24 -1.80
C ALA A 145 0.62 15.63 -1.29
N GLN A 146 0.22 16.92 -1.47
CA GLN A 146 -1.11 17.40 -1.12
C GLN A 146 -2.18 16.72 -1.95
N PHE A 147 -1.93 16.57 -3.25
CA PHE A 147 -2.83 15.88 -4.17
C PHE A 147 -3.02 14.41 -3.77
N SER A 148 -1.92 13.70 -3.51
CA SER A 148 -1.93 12.29 -3.11
C SER A 148 -2.72 12.06 -1.83
N GLU A 149 -2.61 12.97 -0.86
CA GLU A 149 -3.39 12.92 0.38
C GLU A 149 -4.89 13.09 0.11
N ALA A 150 -5.27 14.11 -0.65
CA ALA A 150 -6.67 14.37 -0.99
C ALA A 150 -7.27 13.21 -1.82
N ASN A 151 -6.51 12.67 -2.78
CA ASN A 151 -6.90 11.51 -3.57
C ASN A 151 -7.14 10.27 -2.70
N PHE A 152 -6.22 9.94 -1.80
CA PHE A 152 -6.42 8.82 -0.88
C PHE A 152 -7.67 8.99 -0.03
N ARG A 153 -7.88 10.19 0.51
CA ARG A 153 -9.07 10.50 1.31
C ARG A 153 -10.36 10.42 0.51
N PHE A 154 -10.35 10.79 -0.78
CA PHE A 154 -11.50 10.67 -1.67
C PHE A 154 -11.91 9.18 -1.82
N HIS A 155 -10.98 8.31 -2.17
CA HIS A 155 -11.26 6.87 -2.28
C HIS A 155 -11.75 6.27 -0.96
N ARG A 156 -11.14 6.67 0.16
CA ARG A 156 -11.62 6.22 1.49
C ARG A 156 -13.05 6.69 1.77
N ALA A 157 -13.39 7.93 1.43
CA ALA A 157 -14.75 8.46 1.57
C ALA A 157 -15.75 7.70 0.67
N LEU A 158 -15.37 7.38 -0.57
CA LEU A 158 -16.15 6.53 -1.47
C LEU A 158 -16.45 5.16 -0.84
N MET A 159 -15.44 4.53 -0.23
CA MET A 159 -15.63 3.25 0.48
C MET A 159 -16.64 3.37 1.61
N SER A 160 -16.57 4.45 2.39
CA SER A 160 -17.51 4.72 3.49
C SER A 160 -18.92 4.98 2.98
N ALA A 161 -19.09 5.75 1.91
CA ALA A 161 -20.36 6.09 1.28
C ALA A 161 -21.09 4.85 0.70
N SER A 162 -20.39 3.72 0.50
CA SER A 162 -20.99 2.45 0.08
C SER A 162 -21.96 1.86 1.13
N GLY A 163 -21.95 2.37 2.36
CA GLY A 163 -22.73 1.85 3.48
C GLY A 163 -22.21 0.52 4.06
N ASN A 164 -21.12 -0.03 3.54
CA ASN A 164 -20.51 -1.25 4.08
C ASN A 164 -19.23 -0.92 4.86
N ILE A 165 -19.33 -0.95 6.19
CA ILE A 165 -18.22 -0.63 7.09
C ILE A 165 -17.00 -1.54 6.88
N VAL A 166 -17.20 -2.80 6.49
CA VAL A 166 -16.12 -3.77 6.29
C VAL A 166 -15.26 -3.39 5.08
N TYR A 167 -15.88 -2.89 4.00
CA TYR A 167 -15.12 -2.42 2.83
C TYR A 167 -14.21 -1.25 3.20
N ALA A 168 -14.71 -0.28 3.98
CA ALA A 168 -13.91 0.84 4.46
C ALA A 168 -12.76 0.37 5.38
N MET A 169 -12.98 -0.64 6.23
CA MET A 169 -11.94 -1.22 7.08
C MET A 169 -10.88 -1.96 6.27
N ILE A 170 -11.28 -2.74 5.28
CA ILE A 170 -10.33 -3.44 4.38
C ILE A 170 -9.47 -2.40 3.64
N PHE A 171 -10.08 -1.38 3.05
CA PHE A 171 -9.33 -0.31 2.36
C PHE A 171 -8.34 0.38 3.31
N GLN A 172 -8.77 0.70 4.53
CA GLN A 172 -7.92 1.30 5.55
C GLN A 172 -6.73 0.40 5.93
N SER A 173 -6.90 -0.92 5.95
CA SER A 173 -5.81 -1.85 6.28
C SER A 173 -4.68 -1.83 5.25
N PHE A 174 -4.95 -1.41 4.01
CA PHE A 174 -3.97 -1.23 2.94
C PHE A 174 -3.45 0.21 2.81
N GLU A 175 -3.80 1.12 3.71
CA GLU A 175 -3.47 2.55 3.61
C GLU A 175 -2.01 2.82 3.25
N LEU A 176 -1.07 2.24 4.00
CA LEU A 176 0.37 2.49 3.80
C LEU A 176 0.83 2.07 2.41
N VAL A 177 0.33 0.96 1.91
CA VAL A 177 0.66 0.44 0.58
C VAL A 177 0.05 1.31 -0.51
N ILE A 178 -1.22 1.67 -0.36
CA ILE A 178 -1.91 2.55 -1.31
C ILE A 178 -1.23 3.90 -1.39
N ARG A 179 -0.92 4.53 -0.26
CA ARG A 179 -0.21 5.81 -0.19
C ARG A 179 1.17 5.75 -0.85
N TYR A 180 1.90 4.66 -0.67
CA TYR A 180 3.17 4.45 -1.35
C TYR A 180 3.01 4.50 -2.87
N TYR A 181 2.05 3.78 -3.45
CA TYR A 181 1.83 3.77 -4.90
C TYR A 181 1.26 5.09 -5.42
N VAL A 182 0.30 5.68 -4.74
CA VAL A 182 -0.28 6.98 -5.09
C VAL A 182 0.80 8.06 -5.16
N SER A 183 1.76 8.07 -4.22
CA SER A 183 2.90 8.99 -4.24
C SER A 183 3.85 8.77 -5.43
N LYS A 184 3.94 7.54 -5.94
CA LYS A 184 4.74 7.23 -7.15
C LYS A 184 4.00 7.58 -8.44
N TYR A 185 2.68 7.56 -8.41
CA TYR A 185 1.85 7.88 -9.55
C TYR A 185 1.78 9.39 -9.82
N PHE A 186 1.45 10.19 -8.80
CA PHE A 186 1.31 11.64 -8.92
C PHE A 186 2.65 12.37 -8.82
N THR A 187 3.40 12.37 -9.91
CA THR A 187 4.71 13.04 -10.01
C THR A 187 4.71 14.28 -10.91
N SER A 188 3.57 14.62 -11.52
CA SER A 188 3.43 15.77 -12.41
C SER A 188 2.03 16.37 -12.36
N THR A 189 1.95 17.68 -12.60
CA THR A 189 0.69 18.46 -12.64
C THR A 189 -0.27 17.97 -13.74
N SER A 190 0.27 17.45 -14.84
CA SER A 190 -0.55 16.89 -15.93
C SER A 190 -1.40 15.72 -15.44
N ARG A 191 -0.81 14.79 -14.69
CA ARG A 191 -1.52 13.62 -14.12
C ARG A 191 -2.54 14.01 -13.07
N MET A 192 -2.21 15.02 -12.27
CA MET A 192 -3.14 15.54 -11.27
C MET A 192 -4.41 16.09 -11.96
N ARG A 193 -4.28 16.82 -13.08
CA ARG A 193 -5.43 17.32 -13.83
C ARG A 193 -6.29 16.22 -14.45
N VAL A 194 -5.67 15.20 -15.05
CA VAL A 194 -6.40 14.05 -15.60
C VAL A 194 -7.18 13.36 -14.51
N SER A 195 -6.53 13.09 -13.37
CA SER A 195 -7.18 12.48 -12.22
C SER A 195 -8.35 13.31 -11.69
N VAL A 196 -8.23 14.64 -11.58
CA VAL A 196 -9.35 15.50 -11.20
C VAL A 196 -10.55 15.29 -12.13
N SER A 197 -10.34 15.34 -13.45
CA SER A 197 -11.43 15.17 -14.43
C SER A 197 -12.10 13.80 -14.32
N GLN A 198 -11.33 12.74 -14.05
CA GLN A 198 -11.88 11.40 -13.83
C GLN A 198 -12.72 11.31 -12.55
N HIS A 199 -12.27 11.94 -11.47
CA HIS A 199 -13.01 11.98 -10.20
C HIS A 199 -14.26 12.88 -10.29
N GLU A 200 -14.25 13.92 -11.14
CA GLU A 200 -15.44 14.71 -11.47
C GLU A 200 -16.52 13.84 -12.11
N ASN A 201 -16.13 12.99 -13.06
CA ASN A 201 -17.08 12.06 -13.72
C ASN A 201 -17.65 11.05 -12.71
N LEU A 202 -16.82 10.53 -11.81
CA LEU A 202 -17.27 9.65 -10.74
C LEU A 202 -18.25 10.35 -9.80
N LEU A 203 -17.91 11.52 -9.29
CA LEU A 203 -18.80 12.29 -8.41
C LEU A 203 -20.13 12.63 -9.10
N LYS A 204 -20.09 13.01 -10.38
CA LYS A 204 -21.30 13.25 -11.17
C LYS A 204 -22.20 12.00 -11.23
N ALA A 205 -21.62 10.85 -11.49
CA ALA A 205 -22.38 9.59 -11.53
C ALA A 205 -23.01 9.23 -10.17
N LEU A 206 -22.31 9.53 -9.05
CA LEU A 206 -22.85 9.35 -7.70
C LEU A 206 -24.03 10.31 -7.44
N VAL A 207 -23.92 11.58 -7.82
CA VAL A 207 -25.01 12.57 -7.68
C VAL A 207 -26.21 12.23 -8.56
N GLU A 208 -25.97 11.66 -9.75
CA GLU A 208 -27.03 11.20 -10.67
C GLU A 208 -27.64 9.83 -10.23
N HIS A 209 -27.14 9.22 -9.16
CA HIS A 209 -27.51 7.88 -8.71
C HIS A 209 -27.35 6.78 -9.78
N ASP A 210 -26.37 6.95 -10.68
CA ASP A 210 -26.09 6.04 -11.77
C ASP A 210 -24.97 5.05 -11.40
N ALA A 211 -25.36 3.92 -10.85
CA ALA A 211 -24.43 2.87 -10.40
C ALA A 211 -23.55 2.33 -11.55
N SER A 212 -24.07 2.29 -12.78
CA SER A 212 -23.32 1.81 -13.94
C SER A 212 -22.20 2.77 -14.32
N LYS A 213 -22.52 4.08 -14.44
CA LYS A 213 -21.52 5.09 -14.72
C LYS A 213 -20.51 5.27 -13.58
N ALA A 214 -20.95 5.13 -12.33
CA ALA A 214 -20.05 5.17 -11.18
C ALA A 214 -19.01 4.03 -11.24
N SER A 215 -19.45 2.80 -11.55
CA SER A 215 -18.56 1.66 -11.76
C SER A 215 -17.58 1.88 -12.93
N GLU A 216 -18.08 2.38 -14.07
CA GLU A 216 -17.24 2.67 -15.24
C GLU A 216 -16.19 3.73 -14.93
N ALA A 217 -16.57 4.80 -14.24
CA ALA A 217 -15.63 5.87 -13.84
C ALA A 217 -14.50 5.33 -12.95
N VAL A 218 -14.81 4.47 -11.97
CA VAL A 218 -13.79 3.81 -11.14
C VAL A 218 -12.88 2.93 -11.98
N GLN A 219 -13.42 2.15 -12.90
CA GLN A 219 -12.59 1.31 -13.79
C GLN A 219 -11.60 2.14 -14.60
N ILE A 220 -12.03 3.27 -15.15
CA ILE A 220 -11.16 4.19 -15.89
C ILE A 220 -10.02 4.70 -14.99
N ILE A 221 -10.34 5.17 -13.79
CA ILE A 221 -9.35 5.65 -12.81
C ILE A 221 -8.31 4.56 -12.50
N MET A 222 -8.77 3.35 -12.22
CA MET A 222 -7.89 2.25 -11.81
C MET A 222 -7.02 1.72 -12.94
N HIS A 223 -7.57 1.56 -14.15
CA HIS A 223 -6.82 1.04 -15.31
C HIS A 223 -5.71 1.99 -15.73
N GLU A 224 -5.94 3.30 -15.71
CA GLU A 224 -4.89 4.28 -15.98
C GLU A 224 -3.77 4.20 -14.93
N GLY A 225 -4.14 4.10 -13.65
CA GLY A 225 -3.19 3.92 -12.56
C GLY A 225 -2.30 2.68 -12.74
N ILE A 226 -2.91 1.52 -13.06
CA ILE A 226 -2.20 0.26 -13.30
C ILE A 226 -1.25 0.37 -14.49
N THR A 227 -1.74 0.81 -15.64
CA THR A 227 -0.96 0.92 -16.87
C THR A 227 0.30 1.74 -16.62
N ARG A 228 0.13 2.86 -15.95
CA ARG A 228 1.24 3.79 -15.69
C ARG A 228 2.24 3.28 -14.67
N LEU A 229 1.78 2.66 -13.61
CA LEU A 229 2.69 2.08 -12.61
C LEU A 229 3.45 0.89 -13.17
N ASN A 230 2.82 0.07 -14.02
CA ASN A 230 3.49 -1.00 -14.74
C ASN A 230 4.61 -0.47 -15.66
N GLU A 231 4.40 0.67 -16.33
CA GLU A 231 5.47 1.33 -17.10
C GLU A 231 6.64 1.78 -16.21
N LEU A 232 6.36 2.33 -15.02
CA LEU A 232 7.38 2.79 -14.08
C LEU A 232 8.21 1.63 -13.51
N PHE A 233 7.57 0.51 -13.19
CA PHE A 233 8.24 -0.69 -12.69
C PHE A 233 8.89 -1.49 -13.81
N GLY A 234 8.30 -1.56 -15.00
CA GLY A 234 8.84 -2.23 -16.17
C GLY A 234 10.12 -1.58 -16.72
N LYS A 235 10.22 -0.25 -16.70
CA LYS A 235 11.43 0.48 -17.15
C LYS A 235 12.65 0.26 -16.26
N LYS A 236 12.48 -0.08 -14.99
CA LYS A 236 13.60 -0.46 -14.12
C LYS A 236 14.23 -1.80 -14.50
N ARG A 237 13.55 -2.61 -15.29
CA ARG A 237 14.00 -3.92 -15.75
C ARG A 237 15.05 -3.81 -16.88
N THR A 238 14.96 -2.80 -17.74
CA THR A 238 15.83 -2.60 -18.91
C THR A 238 17.14 -1.87 -18.58
N GLN A 239 17.27 -1.27 -17.39
CA GLN A 239 18.49 -0.53 -17.00
C GLN A 239 19.44 -1.35 -16.10
N ARG A 240 19.11 -2.60 -15.77
CA ARG A 240 19.93 -3.50 -14.92
C ARG A 240 20.31 -4.82 -15.60
N SER A 241 20.08 -4.96 -16.90
CA SER A 241 20.58 -6.09 -17.71
C SER A 241 21.82 -5.72 -18.50
#